data_25bf77d0cfcd1d2dfe752098ac0c2cb9
#
_entry.id   25bf77d0cfcd1d2dfe752098ac0c2cb9
#
_cell.length_a   1.000
_cell.length_b   1.000
_cell.length_c   1.000
_cell.angle_alpha   90.00
_cell.angle_beta   90.00
_cell.angle_gamma   90.00
#
_symmetry.space_group_name_H-M   'P 1'
#
loop_
_entity.id
_entity.type
_entity.pdbx_description
1 polymer ?
#
loop_
_entity_poly.entity_id
_entity_poly.type
_entity_poly.pdbx_seq_one_letter_code
_entity_poly.pdbx_strand_id
1 'polypeptide(L)'
;AREVRDTSLKVPHGEYGIVVDAKVFTRENGDELSPGVNQAVRIYIAQKRKISIGDKMAGRHGNKGVVSRVLPVEDMPFLPNGRPLDIVLNPLGVPSRMNIGQVLEIHLSLAAKALGFNIATPVFDGASENDIMDTLELANDYVNLSWEEFSDKHKEELLPEVMDYLYENRDHRKLWKGVPISRDGKVRLRDGRTGEYFEIGRA
;
A
#
# COMPACT_ATOMS: atom_id res chain seq x y z
N ALA A 1 -29.58 9.18 -53.79
CA ALA A 1 -28.36 8.85 -53.04
C ALA A 1 -28.72 8.72 -51.57
N ARG A 2 -28.44 7.58 -50.91
CA ARG A 2 -28.56 7.48 -49.46
C ARG A 2 -27.46 8.34 -48.83
N GLU A 3 -27.85 9.33 -48.01
CA GLU A 3 -26.87 10.05 -47.19
C GLU A 3 -26.19 9.06 -46.24
N VAL A 4 -24.91 8.92 -46.39
CA VAL A 4 -24.07 8.10 -45.48
C VAL A 4 -23.62 9.00 -44.35
N ARG A 5 -23.98 8.64 -43.12
CA ARG A 5 -23.55 9.33 -41.92
C ARG A 5 -22.47 8.53 -41.21
N ASP A 6 -21.39 9.20 -40.83
CA ASP A 6 -20.35 8.60 -40.01
C ASP A 6 -20.89 8.40 -38.55
N THR A 7 -20.97 7.13 -38.12
CA THR A 7 -21.38 6.73 -36.76
C THR A 7 -20.27 6.09 -35.99
N SER A 8 -19.01 6.28 -36.42
CA SER A 8 -17.85 5.71 -35.74
C SER A 8 -17.73 6.21 -34.29
N LEU A 9 -17.31 5.32 -33.42
CA LEU A 9 -17.01 5.64 -32.01
C LEU A 9 -15.73 6.50 -31.97
N LYS A 10 -15.83 7.66 -31.34
CA LYS A 10 -14.71 8.59 -31.15
C LYS A 10 -14.37 8.66 -29.67
N VAL A 11 -13.09 8.84 -29.35
CA VAL A 11 -12.66 9.07 -27.96
C VAL A 11 -13.30 10.36 -27.46
N PRO A 12 -14.02 10.33 -26.32
CA PRO A 12 -14.64 11.52 -25.75
C PRO A 12 -13.61 12.59 -25.42
N HIS A 13 -14.05 13.85 -25.45
CA HIS A 13 -13.18 14.98 -25.10
C HIS A 13 -12.70 14.86 -23.64
N GLY A 14 -11.41 15.01 -23.41
CA GLY A 14 -10.79 14.88 -22.08
C GLY A 14 -10.38 13.44 -21.70
N GLU A 15 -10.72 12.44 -22.51
CA GLU A 15 -10.24 11.07 -22.31
C GLU A 15 -8.99 10.80 -23.16
N TYR A 16 -8.09 9.98 -22.63
CA TYR A 16 -6.84 9.58 -23.29
C TYR A 16 -6.43 8.19 -22.83
N GLY A 17 -5.58 7.53 -23.61
CA GLY A 17 -5.03 6.24 -23.24
C GLY A 17 -4.11 5.70 -24.32
N ILE A 18 -3.44 4.59 -24.00
CA ILE A 18 -2.54 3.86 -24.88
C ILE A 18 -3.22 2.57 -25.30
N VAL A 19 -3.31 2.32 -26.58
CA VAL A 19 -3.84 1.06 -27.11
C VAL A 19 -2.83 -0.05 -26.80
N VAL A 20 -3.27 -1.06 -26.05
CA VAL A 20 -2.46 -2.22 -25.64
C VAL A 20 -2.71 -3.43 -26.53
N ASP A 21 -3.96 -3.58 -27.00
CA ASP A 21 -4.38 -4.71 -27.84
C ASP A 21 -5.62 -4.32 -28.68
N ALA A 22 -5.79 -5.01 -29.81
CA ALA A 22 -6.96 -4.87 -30.65
C ALA A 22 -7.38 -6.24 -31.18
N LYS A 23 -8.65 -6.61 -30.95
CA LYS A 23 -9.24 -7.86 -31.45
C LYS A 23 -10.30 -7.55 -32.48
N VAL A 24 -10.20 -8.21 -33.61
CA VAL A 24 -11.14 -8.10 -34.71
C VAL A 24 -12.05 -9.34 -34.73
N PHE A 25 -13.36 -9.10 -34.77
CA PHE A 25 -14.40 -10.12 -34.85
C PHE A 25 -15.09 -10.00 -36.21
N THR A 26 -15.21 -11.09 -36.93
CA THR A 26 -15.84 -11.13 -38.23
C THR A 26 -16.79 -12.31 -38.34
N ARG A 27 -17.85 -12.18 -39.15
CA ARG A 27 -18.76 -13.29 -39.41
C ARG A 27 -18.10 -14.45 -40.15
N GLU A 28 -17.09 -14.18 -40.92
CA GLU A 28 -16.31 -15.18 -41.65
C GLU A 28 -15.54 -16.11 -40.69
N ASN A 29 -15.13 -15.59 -39.55
CA ASN A 29 -14.44 -16.35 -38.50
C ASN A 29 -15.40 -17.12 -37.57
N GLY A 30 -16.73 -17.02 -37.80
CA GLY A 30 -17.73 -17.68 -36.96
C GLY A 30 -18.08 -16.93 -35.68
N ASP A 31 -17.69 -15.66 -35.56
CA ASP A 31 -17.99 -14.85 -34.38
C ASP A 31 -19.47 -14.42 -34.36
N GLU A 32 -20.08 -14.47 -33.17
CA GLU A 32 -21.45 -13.98 -32.96
C GLU A 32 -21.45 -12.45 -32.96
N LEU A 33 -22.00 -11.86 -34.03
CA LEU A 33 -22.18 -10.42 -34.17
C LEU A 33 -23.68 -10.05 -34.23
N SER A 34 -23.99 -8.87 -33.73
CA SER A 34 -25.33 -8.33 -33.77
C SER A 34 -25.88 -8.25 -35.22
N PRO A 35 -27.20 -8.36 -35.45
CA PRO A 35 -27.76 -8.25 -36.77
C PRO A 35 -27.37 -6.94 -37.46
N GLY A 36 -26.92 -7.03 -38.74
CA GLY A 36 -26.48 -5.87 -39.50
C GLY A 36 -25.01 -5.46 -39.30
N VAL A 37 -24.31 -6.07 -38.36
CA VAL A 37 -22.88 -5.83 -38.15
C VAL A 37 -22.06 -6.89 -38.88
N ASN A 38 -21.15 -6.48 -39.75
CA ASN A 38 -20.27 -7.40 -40.49
C ASN A 38 -18.92 -7.61 -39.79
N GLN A 39 -18.44 -6.60 -39.07
CA GLN A 39 -17.17 -6.59 -38.39
C GLN A 39 -17.25 -5.75 -37.11
N ALA A 40 -16.68 -6.23 -36.03
CA ALA A 40 -16.52 -5.49 -34.80
C ALA A 40 -15.05 -5.50 -34.38
N VAL A 41 -14.59 -4.39 -33.85
CA VAL A 41 -13.22 -4.27 -33.32
C VAL A 41 -13.30 -3.90 -31.84
N ARG A 42 -12.64 -4.70 -30.99
CA ARG A 42 -12.49 -4.41 -29.57
C ARG A 42 -11.09 -3.89 -29.33
N ILE A 43 -11.00 -2.65 -28.89
CA ILE A 43 -9.74 -1.99 -28.59
C ILE A 43 -9.57 -1.98 -27.07
N TYR A 44 -8.43 -2.48 -26.59
CA TYR A 44 -8.05 -2.45 -25.19
C TYR A 44 -7.13 -1.24 -24.97
N ILE A 45 -7.55 -0.35 -24.08
CA ILE A 45 -6.85 0.90 -23.80
C ILE A 45 -6.35 0.88 -22.35
N ALA A 46 -5.06 1.08 -22.15
CA ALA A 46 -4.47 1.32 -20.85
C ALA A 46 -4.54 2.79 -20.49
N GLN A 47 -5.05 3.08 -19.31
CA GLN A 47 -5.15 4.43 -18.78
C GLN A 47 -4.56 4.47 -17.36
N LYS A 48 -3.69 5.43 -17.09
CA LYS A 48 -3.10 5.65 -15.77
C LYS A 48 -3.96 6.65 -15.00
N ARG A 49 -4.82 6.14 -14.14
CA ARG A 49 -5.64 6.97 -13.25
C ARG A 49 -4.87 7.32 -11.98
N LYS A 50 -4.96 8.57 -11.57
CA LYS A 50 -4.50 9.04 -10.27
C LYS A 50 -5.67 9.15 -9.31
N ILE A 51 -5.37 8.98 -8.01
CA ILE A 51 -6.36 9.18 -6.97
C ILE A 51 -6.81 10.65 -6.93
N SER A 52 -8.11 10.88 -6.73
CA SER A 52 -8.70 12.21 -6.65
C SER A 52 -9.64 12.32 -5.44
N ILE A 53 -9.97 13.56 -5.08
CA ILE A 53 -10.97 13.84 -4.03
C ILE A 53 -12.31 13.23 -4.45
N GLY A 54 -12.96 12.52 -3.53
CA GLY A 54 -14.22 11.83 -3.78
C GLY A 54 -14.07 10.35 -4.15
N ASP A 55 -12.86 9.86 -4.44
CA ASP A 55 -12.62 8.45 -4.71
C ASP A 55 -12.82 7.61 -3.45
N LYS A 56 -13.44 6.44 -3.61
CA LYS A 56 -13.61 5.46 -2.54
C LYS A 56 -12.39 4.58 -2.41
N MET A 57 -11.92 4.43 -1.18
CA MET A 57 -10.88 3.49 -0.80
C MET A 57 -11.36 2.57 0.30
N ALA A 58 -10.87 1.35 0.32
CA ALA A 58 -11.19 0.36 1.34
C ALA A 58 -9.99 -0.54 1.64
N GLY A 59 -9.94 -1.04 2.87
CA GLY A 59 -9.00 -2.08 3.29
C GLY A 59 -9.65 -3.45 3.34
N ARG A 60 -8.94 -4.42 3.92
CA ARG A 60 -9.36 -5.83 4.04
C ARG A 60 -10.31 -6.10 5.22
N HIS A 61 -10.53 -5.12 6.10
CA HIS A 61 -11.25 -5.29 7.37
C HIS A 61 -12.63 -4.59 7.37
N GLY A 62 -13.24 -4.43 6.19
CA GLY A 62 -14.52 -3.73 6.09
C GLY A 62 -14.41 -2.21 6.34
N ASN A 63 -13.22 -1.70 6.49
CA ASN A 63 -12.93 -0.28 6.59
C ASN A 63 -13.02 0.36 5.19
N LYS A 64 -13.83 1.39 5.08
CA LYS A 64 -14.06 2.14 3.85
C LYS A 64 -14.03 3.63 4.13
N GLY A 65 -13.55 4.38 3.17
CA GLY A 65 -13.47 5.83 3.27
C GLY A 65 -13.54 6.49 1.91
N VAL A 66 -13.74 7.78 1.91
CA VAL A 66 -13.71 8.63 0.72
C VAL A 66 -12.55 9.61 0.87
N VAL A 67 -11.76 9.76 -0.19
CA VAL A 67 -10.64 10.70 -0.20
C VAL A 67 -11.18 12.12 -0.07
N SER A 68 -10.85 12.76 1.04
CA SER A 68 -11.27 14.13 1.33
C SER A 68 -10.25 15.17 0.88
N ARG A 69 -8.98 14.80 0.85
CA ARG A 69 -7.89 15.71 0.50
C ARG A 69 -6.74 14.95 -0.14
N VAL A 70 -6.13 15.53 -1.16
CA VAL A 70 -4.86 15.07 -1.74
C VAL A 70 -3.85 16.18 -1.49
N LEU A 71 -2.78 15.85 -0.78
CA LEU A 71 -1.71 16.79 -0.42
C LEU A 71 -0.48 16.52 -1.28
N PRO A 72 0.31 17.55 -1.60
CA PRO A 72 1.66 17.38 -2.11
C PRO A 72 2.51 16.56 -1.11
N VAL A 73 3.51 15.86 -1.62
CA VAL A 73 4.39 15.00 -0.79
C VAL A 73 5.09 15.81 0.29
N GLU A 74 5.44 17.05 0.00
CA GLU A 74 6.13 17.99 0.89
C GLU A 74 5.26 18.39 2.10
N ASP A 75 3.94 18.41 1.94
CA ASP A 75 2.98 18.79 3.00
C ASP A 75 2.54 17.60 3.85
N MET A 76 2.87 16.38 3.45
CA MET A 76 2.49 15.17 4.19
C MET A 76 3.34 15.03 5.46
N PRO A 77 2.74 14.55 6.56
CA PRO A 77 3.51 14.12 7.73
C PRO A 77 4.56 13.09 7.34
N PHE A 78 5.72 13.16 7.96
CA PHE A 78 6.81 12.26 7.64
C PHE A 78 7.51 11.68 8.87
N LEU A 79 8.14 10.53 8.67
CA LEU A 79 8.93 9.81 9.66
C LEU A 79 10.26 10.54 9.95
N PRO A 80 10.91 10.27 11.08
CA PRO A 80 12.21 10.88 11.42
C PRO A 80 13.30 10.71 10.37
N ASN A 81 13.22 9.65 9.54
CA ASN A 81 14.13 9.39 8.42
C ASN A 81 13.81 10.19 7.14
N GLY A 82 12.79 11.07 7.17
CA GLY A 82 12.35 11.86 6.03
C GLY A 82 11.33 11.19 5.11
N ARG A 83 10.94 9.94 5.36
CA ARG A 83 9.95 9.25 4.54
C ARG A 83 8.54 9.79 4.83
N PRO A 84 7.81 10.32 3.83
CA PRO A 84 6.44 10.78 4.01
C PRO A 84 5.48 9.62 4.18
N LEU A 85 4.36 9.86 4.86
CA LEU A 85 3.24 8.93 4.92
C LEU A 85 2.51 8.91 3.57
N ASP A 86 2.02 7.71 3.20
CA ASP A 86 1.25 7.54 1.97
C ASP A 86 -0.22 7.91 2.15
N ILE A 87 -0.78 7.66 3.34
CA ILE A 87 -2.17 7.91 3.67
C ILE A 87 -2.34 8.21 5.16
N VAL A 88 -3.28 9.10 5.48
CA VAL A 88 -3.71 9.40 6.84
C VAL A 88 -5.19 9.10 6.95
N LEU A 89 -5.57 8.29 7.93
CA LEU A 89 -6.94 7.84 8.13
C LEU A 89 -7.53 8.42 9.42
N ASN A 90 -8.85 8.67 9.41
CA ASN A 90 -9.55 9.13 10.59
C ASN A 90 -9.77 7.96 11.57
N PRO A 91 -9.22 8.01 12.79
CA PRO A 91 -9.34 6.93 13.77
C PRO A 91 -10.76 6.75 14.31
N LEU A 92 -11.63 7.75 14.22
CA LEU A 92 -13.02 7.65 14.68
C LEU A 92 -13.85 6.59 13.95
N GLY A 93 -13.39 6.14 12.76
CA GLY A 93 -14.01 5.05 12.02
C GLY A 93 -13.76 3.65 12.59
N VAL A 94 -12.88 3.48 13.58
CA VAL A 94 -12.48 2.17 14.12
C VAL A 94 -13.33 1.74 15.33
N PRO A 95 -13.50 2.53 16.41
CA PRO A 95 -14.08 2.06 17.67
C PRO A 95 -15.52 1.54 17.52
N SER A 96 -16.37 2.29 16.83
CA SER A 96 -17.78 1.94 16.65
C SER A 96 -18.01 0.73 15.76
N ARG A 97 -17.05 0.41 14.90
CA ARG A 97 -17.15 -0.71 13.94
C ARG A 97 -16.47 -1.99 14.42
N MET A 98 -15.77 -1.94 15.54
CA MET A 98 -15.11 -3.08 16.17
C MET A 98 -14.18 -3.87 15.22
N ASN A 99 -13.61 -3.23 14.20
CA ASN A 99 -12.70 -3.83 13.24
C ASN A 99 -11.23 -3.52 13.59
N ILE A 100 -10.84 -3.88 14.81
CA ILE A 100 -9.52 -3.61 15.36
C ILE A 100 -8.39 -4.31 14.59
N GLY A 101 -8.72 -5.37 13.84
CA GLY A 101 -7.78 -6.09 12.98
C GLY A 101 -7.03 -5.19 12.00
N GLN A 102 -7.61 -4.07 11.54
CA GLN A 102 -6.92 -3.11 10.70
C GLN A 102 -5.75 -2.41 11.41
N VAL A 103 -5.88 -2.16 12.72
CA VAL A 103 -4.81 -1.56 13.53
C VAL A 103 -3.69 -2.57 13.75
N LEU A 104 -4.03 -3.82 14.06
CA LEU A 104 -3.06 -4.91 14.21
C LEU A 104 -2.32 -5.19 12.90
N GLU A 105 -3.02 -5.13 11.76
CA GLU A 105 -2.41 -5.25 10.43
C GLU A 105 -1.36 -4.17 10.18
N ILE A 106 -1.67 -2.92 10.51
CA ILE A 106 -0.72 -1.80 10.31
C ILE A 106 0.51 -1.96 11.19
N HIS A 107 0.35 -2.35 12.45
CA HIS A 107 1.45 -2.59 13.36
C HIS A 107 2.39 -3.69 12.84
N LEU A 108 1.83 -4.83 12.49
CA LEU A 108 2.61 -5.94 11.95
C LEU A 108 3.22 -5.61 10.58
N SER A 109 2.53 -4.83 9.76
CA SER A 109 3.04 -4.36 8.46
C SER A 109 4.20 -3.37 8.60
N LEU A 110 4.19 -2.54 9.64
CA LEU A 110 5.32 -1.65 9.95
C LEU A 110 6.58 -2.47 10.26
N ALA A 111 6.44 -3.49 11.13
CA ALA A 111 7.54 -4.40 11.45
C ALA A 111 8.01 -5.17 10.20
N ALA A 112 7.10 -5.72 9.41
CA ALA A 112 7.43 -6.45 8.19
C ALA A 112 8.19 -5.58 7.18
N LYS A 113 7.79 -4.32 7.01
CA LYS A 113 8.48 -3.36 6.14
C LYS A 113 9.88 -3.00 6.67
N ALA A 114 10.04 -2.86 7.97
CA ALA A 114 11.33 -2.57 8.58
C ALA A 114 12.31 -3.76 8.47
N LEU A 115 11.79 -4.98 8.63
CA LEU A 115 12.54 -6.22 8.52
C LEU A 115 12.79 -6.67 7.07
N GLY A 116 11.98 -6.20 6.11
CA GLY A 116 12.14 -6.47 4.68
C GLY A 116 11.50 -7.76 4.19
N PHE A 117 10.56 -8.36 4.91
CA PHE A 117 9.86 -9.58 4.49
C PHE A 117 8.34 -9.45 4.53
N ASN A 118 7.65 -10.40 3.92
CA ASN A 118 6.19 -10.47 3.91
C ASN A 118 5.70 -11.41 5.02
N ILE A 119 4.68 -10.98 5.76
CA ILE A 119 4.03 -11.76 6.80
C ILE A 119 2.65 -12.19 6.32
N ALA A 120 2.35 -13.48 6.41
CA ALA A 120 1.04 -14.03 6.14
C ALA A 120 0.51 -14.71 7.41
N THR A 121 -0.66 -14.31 7.87
CA THR A 121 -1.32 -14.85 9.07
C THR A 121 -2.61 -15.56 8.66
N PRO A 122 -2.66 -16.91 8.64
CA PRO A 122 -3.88 -17.67 8.39
C PRO A 122 -4.95 -17.38 9.44
N VAL A 123 -6.23 -17.55 9.06
CA VAL A 123 -7.38 -17.23 9.92
C VAL A 123 -7.38 -17.99 11.24
N PHE A 124 -6.98 -19.26 11.22
CA PHE A 124 -6.97 -20.13 12.40
C PHE A 124 -5.61 -20.31 13.07
N ASP A 125 -4.58 -19.68 12.51
CA ASP A 125 -3.22 -19.69 13.05
C ASP A 125 -2.62 -18.30 12.85
N GLY A 126 -3.28 -17.31 13.42
CA GLY A 126 -2.91 -15.91 13.34
C GLY A 126 -1.91 -15.52 14.44
N ALA A 127 -1.29 -14.36 14.28
CA ALA A 127 -0.43 -13.77 15.28
C ALA A 127 -1.25 -13.24 16.47
N SER A 128 -0.78 -13.53 17.67
CA SER A 128 -1.30 -12.92 18.90
C SER A 128 -0.84 -11.45 19.03
N GLU A 129 -1.44 -10.71 19.95
CA GLU A 129 -1.02 -9.34 20.25
C GLU A 129 0.44 -9.28 20.73
N ASN A 130 0.86 -10.25 21.54
CA ASN A 130 2.25 -10.35 22.02
C ASN A 130 3.22 -10.60 20.86
N ASP A 131 2.89 -11.49 19.94
CA ASP A 131 3.73 -11.78 18.77
C ASP A 131 3.94 -10.52 17.91
N ILE A 132 2.92 -9.70 17.79
CA ILE A 132 3.00 -8.42 17.06
C ILE A 132 3.91 -7.44 17.81
N MET A 133 3.76 -7.31 19.12
CA MET A 133 4.59 -6.43 19.95
C MET A 133 6.07 -6.86 19.95
N ASP A 134 6.33 -8.14 20.05
CA ASP A 134 7.69 -8.70 20.04
C ASP A 134 8.32 -8.53 18.65
N THR A 135 7.53 -8.68 17.58
CA THR A 135 8.01 -8.42 16.21
C THR A 135 8.33 -6.94 15.99
N LEU A 136 7.57 -6.01 16.58
CA LEU A 136 7.88 -4.57 16.55
C LEU A 136 9.18 -4.26 17.28
N GLU A 137 9.43 -4.89 18.45
CA GLU A 137 10.67 -4.75 19.20
C GLU A 137 11.85 -5.29 18.41
N LEU A 138 11.71 -6.47 17.81
CA LEU A 138 12.71 -7.06 16.91
C LEU A 138 13.04 -6.13 15.74
N ALA A 139 12.01 -5.54 15.12
CA ALA A 139 12.19 -4.61 14.02
C ALA A 139 12.93 -3.34 14.46
N ASN A 140 12.63 -2.81 15.64
CA ASN A 140 13.33 -1.65 16.21
C ASN A 140 14.81 -1.96 16.44
N ASP A 141 15.11 -3.10 17.02
CA ASP A 141 16.49 -3.53 17.29
C ASP A 141 17.25 -3.75 15.97
N TYR A 142 16.65 -4.43 15.01
CA TYR A 142 17.25 -4.65 13.69
C TYR A 142 17.63 -3.35 12.99
N VAL A 143 16.78 -2.34 13.09
CA VAL A 143 16.99 -1.05 12.40
C VAL A 143 18.00 -0.16 13.12
N ASN A 144 17.98 -0.11 14.45
CA ASN A 144 18.69 0.88 15.24
C ASN A 144 20.00 0.39 15.88
N LEU A 145 20.14 -0.91 16.17
CA LEU A 145 21.38 -1.49 16.72
C LEU A 145 22.42 -1.74 15.62
N SER A 146 23.68 -1.91 15.99
CA SER A 146 24.69 -2.50 15.10
C SER A 146 24.33 -3.96 14.79
N TRP A 147 24.93 -4.55 13.72
CA TRP A 147 24.67 -5.96 13.42
C TRP A 147 25.17 -6.89 14.52
N GLU A 148 26.33 -6.60 15.08
CA GLU A 148 26.90 -7.39 16.15
C GLU A 148 26.01 -7.39 17.39
N GLU A 149 25.56 -6.22 17.84
CA GLU A 149 24.65 -6.08 18.99
C GLU A 149 23.31 -6.76 18.74
N PHE A 150 22.74 -6.63 17.55
CA PHE A 150 21.49 -7.29 17.15
C PHE A 150 21.66 -8.81 17.17
N SER A 151 22.71 -9.32 16.52
CA SER A 151 22.98 -10.75 16.45
C SER A 151 23.20 -11.36 17.84
N ASP A 152 23.96 -10.70 18.70
CA ASP A 152 24.22 -11.19 20.07
C ASP A 152 22.93 -11.22 20.90
N LYS A 153 22.05 -10.27 20.73
CA LYS A 153 20.78 -10.20 21.46
C LYS A 153 19.79 -11.27 21.04
N HIS A 154 19.70 -11.58 19.73
CA HIS A 154 18.61 -12.38 19.16
C HIS A 154 19.04 -13.76 18.63
N LYS A 155 20.31 -14.13 18.70
CA LYS A 155 20.81 -15.42 18.17
C LYS A 155 20.19 -16.67 18.80
N GLU A 156 19.69 -16.58 20.03
CA GLU A 156 19.03 -17.70 20.73
C GLU A 156 17.52 -17.75 20.44
N GLU A 157 16.91 -16.63 20.02
CA GLU A 157 15.48 -16.50 19.80
C GLU A 157 15.09 -16.75 18.36
N LEU A 158 15.95 -16.37 17.40
CA LEU A 158 15.67 -16.47 15.99
C LEU A 158 16.25 -17.73 15.36
N LEU A 159 15.51 -18.30 14.42
CA LEU A 159 15.99 -19.39 13.59
C LEU A 159 17.21 -18.94 12.75
N PRO A 160 18.22 -19.81 12.57
CA PRO A 160 19.40 -19.50 11.78
C PRO A 160 19.07 -18.99 10.36
N GLU A 161 18.07 -19.57 9.70
CA GLU A 161 17.61 -19.16 8.37
C GLU A 161 17.09 -17.72 8.35
N VAL A 162 16.42 -17.28 9.41
CA VAL A 162 15.93 -15.90 9.55
C VAL A 162 17.10 -14.95 9.77
N MET A 163 18.08 -15.35 10.59
CA MET A 163 19.30 -14.57 10.81
C MET A 163 20.09 -14.36 9.52
N ASP A 164 20.26 -15.43 8.74
CA ASP A 164 20.96 -15.39 7.45
C ASP A 164 20.21 -14.47 6.47
N TYR A 165 18.88 -14.56 6.39
CA TYR A 165 18.07 -13.68 5.56
C TYR A 165 18.23 -12.20 5.96
N LEU A 166 18.15 -11.90 7.26
CA LEU A 166 18.30 -10.54 7.75
C LEU A 166 19.71 -9.99 7.50
N TYR A 167 20.73 -10.85 7.57
CA TYR A 167 22.11 -10.48 7.26
C TYR A 167 22.30 -10.16 5.77
N GLU A 168 21.79 -11.00 4.89
CA GLU A 168 21.86 -10.78 3.44
C GLU A 168 21.14 -9.51 3.02
N ASN A 169 19.99 -9.21 3.66
CA ASN A 169 19.16 -8.04 3.37
C ASN A 169 19.48 -6.82 4.25
N ARG A 170 20.64 -6.78 4.91
CA ARG A 170 21.04 -5.69 5.84
C ARG A 170 21.06 -4.30 5.21
N ASP A 171 21.13 -4.19 3.89
CA ASP A 171 21.04 -2.90 3.22
C ASP A 171 19.65 -2.29 3.29
N HIS A 172 18.61 -3.12 3.42
CA HIS A 172 17.24 -2.66 3.60
C HIS A 172 17.06 -1.85 4.88
N ARG A 173 17.74 -2.21 5.97
CA ARG A 173 17.68 -1.49 7.25
C ARG A 173 18.11 -0.03 7.15
N LYS A 174 18.97 0.31 6.17
CA LYS A 174 19.42 1.69 5.94
C LYS A 174 18.25 2.64 5.64
N LEU A 175 17.17 2.12 5.02
CA LEU A 175 15.97 2.88 4.69
C LEU A 175 15.17 3.29 5.94
N TRP A 176 15.34 2.56 7.04
CA TRP A 176 14.59 2.74 8.28
C TRP A 176 15.47 3.23 9.45
N LYS A 177 16.75 3.41 9.21
CA LYS A 177 17.70 3.85 10.24
C LYS A 177 17.28 5.19 10.83
N GLY A 178 17.26 5.25 12.16
CA GLY A 178 16.87 6.45 12.91
C GLY A 178 15.37 6.62 13.13
N VAL A 179 14.55 5.64 12.71
CA VAL A 179 13.13 5.58 13.06
C VAL A 179 12.98 4.75 14.33
N PRO A 180 12.61 5.34 15.47
CA PRO A 180 12.30 4.58 16.67
C PRO A 180 10.94 3.90 16.49
N ILE A 181 10.93 2.59 16.49
CA ILE A 181 9.71 1.77 16.41
C ILE A 181 9.38 1.35 17.84
N SER A 182 8.32 1.93 18.39
CA SER A 182 7.88 1.59 19.74
C SER A 182 7.16 0.23 19.75
N ARG A 183 7.28 -0.52 20.86
CA ARG A 183 6.59 -1.79 21.04
C ARG A 183 5.06 -1.66 20.94
N ASP A 184 4.50 -0.50 21.22
CA ASP A 184 3.09 -0.18 21.06
C ASP A 184 2.70 0.27 19.64
N GLY A 185 3.61 0.19 18.68
CA GLY A 185 3.40 0.52 17.28
C GLY A 185 3.34 2.02 16.98
N LYS A 186 3.61 2.87 17.97
CA LYS A 186 3.56 4.33 17.80
C LYS A 186 4.89 4.86 17.30
N VAL A 187 4.82 5.75 16.31
CA VAL A 187 5.99 6.43 15.76
C VAL A 187 5.78 7.94 15.85
N ARG A 188 6.82 8.66 16.20
CA ARG A 188 6.78 10.12 16.29
C ARG A 188 6.93 10.74 14.90
N LEU A 189 5.90 11.45 14.47
CA LEU A 189 5.87 12.09 13.14
C LEU A 189 6.26 13.55 13.20
N ARG A 190 6.75 14.06 12.06
CA ARG A 190 7.00 15.48 11.83
C ARG A 190 5.97 16.06 10.86
N ASP A 191 5.61 17.32 11.09
CA ASP A 191 4.75 18.08 10.19
C ASP A 191 5.51 18.42 8.90
N GLY A 192 4.91 18.10 7.74
CA GLY A 192 5.50 18.36 6.44
C GLY A 192 5.73 19.84 6.14
N ARG A 193 4.95 20.73 6.74
CA ARG A 193 5.04 22.19 6.51
C ARG A 193 6.07 22.87 7.37
N THR A 194 6.14 22.50 8.65
CA THR A 194 7.01 23.15 9.64
C THR A 194 8.32 22.39 9.88
N GLY A 195 8.31 21.08 9.62
CA GLY A 195 9.41 20.16 9.94
C GLY A 195 9.51 19.82 11.43
N GLU A 196 8.63 20.38 12.27
CA GLU A 196 8.61 20.15 13.71
C GLU A 196 7.85 18.88 14.06
N TYR A 197 8.13 18.30 15.22
CA TYR A 197 7.37 17.16 15.71
C TYR A 197 5.98 17.62 16.15
N PHE A 198 4.97 16.82 15.86
CA PHE A 198 3.65 17.04 16.44
C PHE A 198 3.71 16.93 17.97
N GLU A 199 3.16 17.92 18.69
CA GLU A 199 3.12 17.94 20.16
C GLU A 199 2.24 16.84 20.72
N ILE A 200 1.15 16.53 20.02
CA ILE A 200 0.18 15.49 20.36
C ILE A 200 0.13 14.52 19.15
N GLY A 201 1.10 13.70 18.99
CA GLY A 201 1.14 12.87 17.81
C GLY A 201 2.13 11.76 17.93
N ARG A 202 1.74 10.76 18.68
CA ARG A 202 2.23 9.41 18.48
C ARG A 202 1.12 8.71 17.70
N ALA A 203 1.28 8.66 16.40
CA ALA A 203 0.43 7.84 15.55
C ALA A 203 0.89 6.41 15.61
#